data_60a6bf871be4acc51861aa96ec415e10
#
_entry.id   60a6bf871be4acc51861aa96ec415e10
#
_cell.length_a   1.000
_cell.length_b   1.000
_cell.length_c   1.000
_cell.angle_alpha   90.00
_cell.angle_beta   90.00
_cell.angle_gamma   90.00
#
_symmetry.space_group_name_H-M   'P 1'
#
loop_
_entity.id
_entity.type
_entity.pdbx_description
1 polymer ?
#
loop_
_entity_poly.entity_id
_entity_poly.type
_entity_poly.pdbx_seq_one_letter_code
_entity_poly.pdbx_strand_id
1 'polypeptide(L)'
;MNIVKSIAKFIPIIVLAGMMIKGFDILVAAPAALIAAFIIAMITEKVKFKDSLNAAVENVKEVVMAMFILLFAYAMANVFMSTGVGAAAVNMALAMGVNARSVAVVALAVTAVLSVATGTSWGTFAACVPIFLWLNHIVSGDIMMTVAACAGGACFGDNIGLISDTTIVSSGIQGVQVVDRIRH
;
A
#
# COMPACT_ATOMS: atom_id res chain seq x y z
N MET A 1 33.96 4.96 -0.71
CA MET A 1 32.87 3.99 -0.59
C MET A 1 33.01 3.00 -1.75
N ASN A 2 33.28 1.72 -1.49
CA ASN A 2 33.60 0.77 -2.56
C ASN A 2 32.36 0.47 -3.39
N ILE A 3 32.38 0.78 -4.68
CA ILE A 3 31.30 0.55 -5.66
C ILE A 3 30.79 -0.90 -5.59
N VAL A 4 31.73 -1.87 -5.40
CA VAL A 4 31.39 -3.29 -5.23
C VAL A 4 30.44 -3.54 -4.04
N LYS A 5 30.67 -2.88 -2.90
CA LYS A 5 29.78 -3.01 -1.73
C LYS A 5 28.40 -2.42 -1.97
N SER A 6 28.33 -1.33 -2.73
CA SER A 6 27.04 -0.72 -3.08
C SER A 6 26.24 -1.62 -4.03
N ILE A 7 26.91 -2.23 -5.01
CA ILE A 7 26.25 -3.17 -5.93
C ILE A 7 25.77 -4.42 -5.19
N ALA A 8 26.57 -4.94 -4.26
CA ALA A 8 26.20 -6.12 -3.47
C ALA A 8 24.89 -5.94 -2.68
N LYS A 9 24.53 -4.71 -2.29
CA LYS A 9 23.27 -4.40 -1.59
C LYS A 9 22.03 -4.59 -2.45
N PHE A 10 22.16 -4.63 -3.79
CA PHE A 10 21.05 -4.90 -4.69
C PHE A 10 20.79 -6.39 -4.94
N ILE A 11 21.71 -7.28 -4.54
CA ILE A 11 21.57 -8.74 -4.77
C ILE A 11 20.25 -9.29 -4.20
N PRO A 12 19.78 -8.94 -2.99
CA PRO A 12 18.49 -9.43 -2.48
C PRO A 12 17.31 -9.09 -3.39
N ILE A 13 17.31 -7.90 -3.97
CA ILE A 13 16.26 -7.47 -4.91
C ILE A 13 16.34 -8.29 -6.20
N ILE A 14 17.56 -8.56 -6.69
CA ILE A 14 17.79 -9.38 -7.90
C ILE A 14 17.35 -10.82 -7.64
N VAL A 15 17.63 -11.37 -6.45
CA VAL A 15 17.19 -12.71 -6.05
C VAL A 15 15.65 -12.78 -6.02
N LEU A 16 15.00 -11.82 -5.38
CA LEU A 16 13.54 -11.74 -5.33
C LEU A 16 12.93 -11.69 -6.73
N ALA A 17 13.37 -10.73 -7.55
CA ALA A 17 12.87 -10.55 -8.91
C ALA A 17 13.15 -11.78 -9.78
N GLY A 18 14.35 -12.35 -9.71
CA GLY A 18 14.73 -13.54 -10.47
C GLY A 18 13.91 -14.77 -10.12
N MET A 19 13.58 -14.97 -8.84
CA MET A 19 12.71 -16.06 -8.41
C MET A 19 11.27 -15.85 -8.88
N MET A 20 10.74 -14.64 -8.77
CA MET A 20 9.39 -14.32 -9.24
C MET A 20 9.26 -14.46 -10.76
N ILE A 21 10.25 -14.05 -11.54
CA ILE A 21 10.28 -14.23 -13.01
C ILE A 21 10.27 -15.72 -13.39
N LYS A 22 10.90 -16.58 -12.57
CA LYS A 22 10.86 -18.05 -12.74
C LYS A 22 9.56 -18.69 -12.29
N GLY A 23 8.58 -17.91 -11.81
CA GLY A 23 7.27 -18.42 -11.38
C GLY A 23 7.23 -18.97 -9.94
N PHE A 24 8.24 -18.70 -9.11
CA PHE A 24 8.16 -19.04 -7.69
C PHE A 24 7.16 -18.13 -6.98
N ASP A 25 6.40 -18.73 -6.05
CA ASP A 25 5.49 -17.97 -5.19
C ASP A 25 6.26 -16.97 -4.31
N ILE A 26 5.66 -15.83 -4.05
CA ILE A 26 6.24 -14.78 -3.20
C ILE A 26 6.54 -15.29 -1.78
N LEU A 27 5.74 -16.23 -1.26
CA LEU A 27 5.95 -16.86 0.05
C LEU A 27 7.26 -17.66 0.12
N VAL A 28 7.82 -18.06 -1.02
CA VAL A 28 9.13 -18.73 -1.12
C VAL A 28 10.21 -17.73 -1.51
N ALA A 29 9.92 -16.83 -2.44
CA ALA A 29 10.89 -15.87 -2.95
C ALA A 29 11.29 -14.82 -1.89
N ALA A 30 10.35 -14.33 -1.08
CA ALA A 30 10.63 -13.32 -0.07
C ALA A 30 11.54 -13.83 1.07
N PRO A 31 11.32 -15.01 1.68
CA PRO A 31 12.28 -15.58 2.65
C PRO A 31 13.68 -15.82 2.06
N ALA A 32 13.76 -16.29 0.81
CA ALA A 32 15.04 -16.49 0.14
C ALA A 32 15.81 -15.17 -0.05
N ALA A 33 15.10 -14.10 -0.49
CA ALA A 33 15.69 -12.77 -0.60
C ALA A 33 16.10 -12.18 0.74
N LEU A 34 15.33 -12.45 1.81
CA LEU A 34 15.66 -12.04 3.18
C LEU A 34 16.95 -12.71 3.67
N ILE A 35 17.09 -14.01 3.43
CA ILE A 35 18.32 -14.76 3.77
C ILE A 35 19.52 -14.18 3.00
N ALA A 36 19.35 -13.90 1.71
CA ALA A 36 20.39 -13.27 0.89
C ALA A 36 20.78 -11.88 1.43
N ALA A 37 19.80 -11.06 1.81
CA ALA A 37 20.04 -9.75 2.42
C ALA A 37 20.83 -9.85 3.71
N PHE A 38 20.48 -10.83 4.56
CA PHE A 38 21.14 -11.09 5.82
C PHE A 38 22.62 -11.48 5.61
N ILE A 39 22.89 -12.43 4.72
CA ILE A 39 24.24 -12.87 4.40
C ILE A 39 25.08 -11.69 3.88
N ILE A 40 24.53 -10.88 2.99
CA ILE A 40 25.22 -9.72 2.41
C ILE A 40 25.52 -8.67 3.48
N ALA A 41 24.57 -8.37 4.38
CA ALA A 41 24.75 -7.44 5.47
C ALA A 41 25.89 -7.89 6.41
N MET A 42 25.97 -9.17 6.73
CA MET A 42 27.06 -9.73 7.53
C MET A 42 28.42 -9.58 6.84
N ILE A 43 28.50 -9.82 5.54
CA ILE A 43 29.76 -9.78 4.78
C ILE A 43 30.22 -8.33 4.52
N THR A 44 29.29 -7.44 4.14
CA THR A 44 29.62 -6.08 3.69
C THR A 44 29.75 -5.08 4.83
N GLU A 45 28.86 -5.15 5.82
CA GLU A 45 28.76 -4.17 6.92
C GLU A 45 29.22 -4.74 8.27
N LYS A 46 29.61 -6.02 8.33
CA LYS A 46 29.98 -6.72 9.56
C LYS A 46 28.94 -6.61 10.67
N VAL A 47 27.65 -6.53 10.28
CA VAL A 47 26.53 -6.46 11.22
C VAL A 47 26.47 -7.76 12.03
N LYS A 48 26.31 -7.65 13.34
CA LYS A 48 26.16 -8.82 14.21
C LYS A 48 24.78 -9.46 14.01
N PHE A 49 24.71 -10.76 14.13
CA PHE A 49 23.44 -11.51 14.04
C PHE A 49 22.35 -10.93 14.93
N LYS A 50 22.70 -10.56 16.17
CA LYS A 50 21.76 -9.96 17.13
C LYS A 50 21.15 -8.65 16.64
N ASP A 51 21.92 -7.79 15.98
CA ASP A 51 21.47 -6.51 15.49
C ASP A 51 20.52 -6.69 14.31
N SER A 52 20.82 -7.64 13.41
CA SER A 52 19.94 -8.00 12.31
C SER A 52 18.63 -8.64 12.80
N LEU A 53 18.69 -9.47 13.84
CA LEU A 53 17.50 -10.05 14.44
C LEU A 53 16.61 -8.99 15.09
N ASN A 54 17.21 -8.04 15.81
CA ASN A 54 16.48 -6.93 16.41
C ASN A 54 15.80 -6.06 15.33
N ALA A 55 16.49 -5.76 14.24
CA ALA A 55 15.90 -5.04 13.10
C ALA A 55 14.74 -5.81 12.46
N ALA A 56 14.86 -7.13 12.32
CA ALA A 56 13.78 -7.97 11.82
C ALA A 56 12.56 -7.95 12.75
N VAL A 57 12.74 -8.04 14.04
CA VAL A 57 11.66 -7.97 15.05
C VAL A 57 10.98 -6.61 15.02
N GLU A 58 11.73 -5.52 14.87
CA GLU A 58 11.16 -4.18 14.76
C GLU A 58 10.27 -4.03 13.52
N ASN A 59 10.75 -4.52 12.36
CA ASN A 59 9.94 -4.53 11.14
C ASN A 59 8.68 -5.41 11.27
N VAL A 60 8.74 -6.53 12.00
CA VAL A 60 7.55 -7.36 12.26
C VAL A 60 6.48 -6.58 13.03
N LYS A 61 6.86 -5.73 13.98
CA LYS A 61 5.89 -4.88 14.71
C LYS A 61 5.14 -3.93 13.78
N GLU A 62 5.82 -3.33 12.81
CA GLU A 62 5.20 -2.45 11.81
C GLU A 62 4.19 -3.22 10.93
N VAL A 63 4.58 -4.43 10.48
CA VAL A 63 3.69 -5.30 9.70
C VAL A 63 2.47 -5.71 10.51
N VAL A 64 2.62 -6.05 11.79
CA VAL A 64 1.51 -6.40 12.68
C VAL A 64 0.52 -5.23 12.80
N MET A 65 1.01 -3.99 12.90
CA MET A 65 0.14 -2.81 12.91
C MET A 65 -0.67 -2.70 11.60
N ALA A 66 -0.04 -2.88 10.45
CA ALA A 66 -0.73 -2.89 9.17
C ALA A 66 -1.79 -4.01 9.07
N MET A 67 -1.50 -5.19 9.60
CA MET A 67 -2.47 -6.30 9.67
C MET A 67 -3.69 -5.94 10.54
N PHE A 68 -3.50 -5.26 11.67
CA PHE A 68 -4.63 -4.78 12.48
C PHE A 68 -5.47 -3.74 11.74
N ILE A 69 -4.85 -2.80 11.02
CA ILE A 69 -5.59 -1.83 10.19
C ILE A 69 -6.45 -2.56 9.16
N LEU A 70 -5.89 -3.54 8.45
CA LEU A 70 -6.64 -4.34 7.48
C LEU A 70 -7.78 -5.14 8.13
N LEU A 71 -7.54 -5.73 9.30
CA LEU A 71 -8.56 -6.47 10.05
C LEU A 71 -9.75 -5.57 10.42
N PHE A 72 -9.47 -4.41 10.99
CA PHE A 72 -10.53 -3.45 11.37
C PHE A 72 -11.23 -2.87 10.15
N ALA A 73 -10.52 -2.58 9.05
CA ALA A 73 -11.11 -2.13 7.81
C ALA A 73 -12.06 -3.20 7.22
N TYR A 74 -11.67 -4.47 7.24
CA TYR A 74 -12.52 -5.58 6.84
C TYR A 74 -13.76 -5.72 7.73
N ALA A 75 -13.59 -5.62 9.04
CA ALA A 75 -14.71 -5.66 9.99
C ALA A 75 -15.69 -4.49 9.73
N MET A 76 -15.17 -3.28 9.49
CA MET A 76 -15.98 -2.11 9.18
C MET A 76 -16.72 -2.26 7.84
N ALA A 77 -16.07 -2.82 6.81
CA ALA A 77 -16.71 -3.11 5.54
C ALA A 77 -17.88 -4.09 5.70
N ASN A 78 -17.73 -5.15 6.51
CA ASN A 78 -18.81 -6.08 6.81
C ASN A 78 -19.99 -5.39 7.54
N VAL A 79 -19.72 -4.51 8.49
CA VAL A 79 -20.77 -3.72 9.16
C VAL A 79 -21.50 -2.83 8.17
N PHE A 80 -20.80 -2.14 7.27
CA PHE A 80 -21.42 -1.31 6.24
C PHE A 80 -22.33 -2.12 5.30
N MET A 81 -21.89 -3.32 4.94
CA MET A 81 -22.72 -4.21 4.09
C MET A 81 -23.95 -4.71 4.85
N SER A 82 -23.83 -5.07 6.12
CA SER A 82 -24.95 -5.60 6.93
C SER A 82 -25.95 -4.53 7.37
N THR A 83 -25.53 -3.29 7.53
CA THR A 83 -26.40 -2.16 7.97
C THR A 83 -27.11 -1.45 6.82
N GLY A 84 -26.86 -1.84 5.56
CA GLY A 84 -27.46 -1.22 4.40
C GLY A 84 -26.82 0.11 3.97
N VAL A 85 -25.79 0.57 4.67
CA VAL A 85 -25.01 1.78 4.29
C VAL A 85 -24.41 1.61 2.89
N GLY A 86 -23.89 0.43 2.59
CA GLY A 86 -23.38 0.12 1.25
C GLY A 86 -24.46 0.26 0.17
N ALA A 87 -25.68 -0.26 0.43
CA ALA A 87 -26.80 -0.12 -0.49
C ALA A 87 -27.24 1.34 -0.69
N ALA A 88 -27.27 2.13 0.38
CA ALA A 88 -27.57 3.55 0.31
C ALA A 88 -26.51 4.32 -0.52
N ALA A 89 -25.23 4.04 -0.32
CA ALA A 89 -24.13 4.64 -1.07
C ALA A 89 -24.23 4.31 -2.57
N VAL A 90 -24.54 3.05 -2.91
CA VAL A 90 -24.74 2.64 -4.30
C VAL A 90 -25.94 3.33 -4.93
N ASN A 91 -27.08 3.38 -4.24
CA ASN A 91 -28.26 4.07 -4.77
C ASN A 91 -27.98 5.55 -5.01
N MET A 92 -27.25 6.20 -4.12
CA MET A 92 -26.83 7.59 -4.31
C MET A 92 -25.90 7.75 -5.52
N ALA A 93 -24.92 6.87 -5.67
CA ALA A 93 -24.01 6.89 -6.82
C ALA A 93 -24.73 6.68 -8.15
N LEU A 94 -25.71 5.75 -8.19
CA LEU A 94 -26.55 5.54 -9.37
C LEU A 94 -27.43 6.75 -9.68
N ALA A 95 -28.01 7.39 -8.65
CA ALA A 95 -28.78 8.62 -8.81
C ALA A 95 -27.92 9.79 -9.35
N MET A 96 -26.63 9.80 -9.05
CA MET A 96 -25.64 10.74 -9.61
C MET A 96 -25.17 10.36 -11.03
N GLY A 97 -25.71 9.31 -11.63
CA GLY A 97 -25.39 8.88 -13.00
C GLY A 97 -24.08 8.06 -13.13
N VAL A 98 -23.58 7.49 -12.04
CA VAL A 98 -22.42 6.60 -12.10
C VAL A 98 -22.79 5.35 -12.90
N ASN A 99 -21.96 5.00 -13.87
CA ASN A 99 -22.15 3.88 -14.79
C ASN A 99 -20.85 3.09 -14.98
N ALA A 100 -20.90 2.02 -15.78
CA ALA A 100 -19.75 1.14 -16.04
C ALA A 100 -18.45 1.87 -16.47
N ARG A 101 -18.59 3.00 -17.20
CA ARG A 101 -17.42 3.75 -17.69
C ARG A 101 -16.88 4.75 -16.66
N SER A 102 -17.73 5.25 -15.78
CA SER A 102 -17.36 6.31 -14.82
C SER A 102 -17.01 5.77 -13.44
N VAL A 103 -17.40 4.53 -13.09
CA VAL A 103 -17.20 3.96 -11.75
C VAL A 103 -15.73 3.98 -11.33
N ALA A 104 -14.79 3.65 -12.21
CA ALA A 104 -13.37 3.67 -11.92
C ALA A 104 -12.85 5.10 -11.67
N VAL A 105 -13.32 6.08 -12.44
CA VAL A 105 -12.95 7.49 -12.26
C VAL A 105 -13.46 8.02 -10.92
N VAL A 106 -14.71 7.71 -10.59
CA VAL A 106 -15.30 8.09 -9.29
C VAL A 106 -14.55 7.39 -8.14
N ALA A 107 -14.23 6.11 -8.29
CA ALA A 107 -13.45 5.36 -7.32
C ALA A 107 -12.08 6.01 -7.06
N LEU A 108 -11.36 6.38 -8.12
CA LEU A 108 -10.07 7.08 -8.01
C LEU A 108 -10.22 8.41 -7.27
N ALA A 109 -11.17 9.25 -7.69
CA ALA A 109 -11.36 10.58 -7.12
C ALA A 109 -11.73 10.52 -5.63
N VAL A 110 -12.72 9.69 -5.27
CA VAL A 110 -13.17 9.53 -3.88
C VAL A 110 -12.06 8.95 -3.01
N THR A 111 -11.38 7.90 -3.49
CA THR A 111 -10.29 7.28 -2.73
C THR A 111 -9.11 8.24 -2.55
N ALA A 112 -8.79 9.05 -3.55
CA ALA A 112 -7.75 10.07 -3.45
C ALA A 112 -8.09 11.13 -2.39
N VAL A 113 -9.30 11.68 -2.40
CA VAL A 113 -9.74 12.68 -1.40
C VAL A 113 -9.73 12.09 0.01
N LEU A 114 -10.25 10.87 0.18
CA LEU A 114 -10.25 10.21 1.47
C LEU A 114 -8.83 9.91 1.95
N SER A 115 -7.93 9.50 1.06
CA SER A 115 -6.54 9.22 1.41
C SER A 115 -5.79 10.48 1.83
N VAL A 116 -6.02 11.63 1.19
CA VAL A 116 -5.49 12.93 1.64
C VAL A 116 -5.97 13.26 3.05
N ALA A 117 -7.26 12.99 3.34
CA ALA A 117 -7.86 13.30 4.63
C ALA A 117 -7.42 12.34 5.75
N THR A 118 -7.17 11.08 5.43
CA THR A 118 -6.77 10.04 6.41
C THR A 118 -5.26 9.93 6.58
N GLY A 119 -4.47 10.32 5.58
CA GLY A 119 -3.02 10.20 5.57
C GLY A 119 -2.51 8.76 5.46
N THR A 120 -3.33 7.83 4.97
CA THR A 120 -2.93 6.42 4.83
C THR A 120 -3.47 5.81 3.54
N SER A 121 -2.56 5.24 2.73
CA SER A 121 -2.95 4.52 1.51
C SER A 121 -3.61 3.18 1.82
N TRP A 122 -3.02 2.38 2.70
CA TRP A 122 -3.52 1.05 3.03
C TRP A 122 -4.90 1.05 3.68
N GLY A 123 -5.10 1.93 4.67
CA GLY A 123 -6.39 2.07 5.37
C GLY A 123 -7.49 2.54 4.43
N THR A 124 -7.20 3.53 3.61
CA THR A 124 -8.17 4.06 2.63
C THR A 124 -8.50 3.04 1.54
N PHE A 125 -7.50 2.35 1.00
CA PHE A 125 -7.71 1.28 0.03
C PHE A 125 -8.62 0.18 0.60
N ALA A 126 -8.30 -0.32 1.80
CA ALA A 126 -9.07 -1.37 2.45
C ALA A 126 -10.52 -0.97 2.76
N ALA A 127 -10.76 0.30 3.09
CA ALA A 127 -12.10 0.81 3.35
C ALA A 127 -12.92 1.03 2.06
N CYS A 128 -12.29 1.54 1.00
CA CYS A 128 -12.98 1.92 -0.23
C CYS A 128 -13.25 0.75 -1.18
N VAL A 129 -12.31 -0.18 -1.31
CA VAL A 129 -12.39 -1.27 -2.30
C VAL A 129 -13.67 -2.09 -2.18
N PRO A 130 -14.11 -2.57 -1.01
CA PRO A 130 -15.35 -3.35 -0.91
C PRO A 130 -16.57 -2.59 -1.42
N ILE A 131 -16.66 -1.28 -1.14
CA ILE A 131 -17.79 -0.42 -1.55
C ILE A 131 -17.77 -0.25 -3.07
N PHE A 132 -16.61 0.10 -3.64
CA PHE A 132 -16.49 0.32 -5.08
C PHE A 132 -16.58 -0.97 -5.91
N LEU A 133 -16.14 -2.11 -5.38
CA LEU A 133 -16.34 -3.40 -6.05
C LEU A 133 -17.82 -3.78 -6.11
N TRP A 134 -18.57 -3.52 -5.06
CA TRP A 134 -19.99 -3.77 -5.06
C TRP A 134 -20.73 -2.84 -6.03
N LEU A 135 -20.41 -1.54 -6.01
CA LEU A 135 -20.92 -0.59 -7.00
C LEU A 135 -20.57 -1.01 -8.43
N ASN A 136 -19.30 -1.40 -8.66
CA ASN A 136 -18.81 -1.89 -9.95
C ASN A 136 -19.59 -3.11 -10.45
N HIS A 137 -19.91 -4.05 -9.55
CA HIS A 137 -20.70 -5.23 -9.88
C HIS A 137 -22.12 -4.83 -10.36
N ILE A 138 -22.75 -3.88 -9.69
CA ILE A 138 -24.10 -3.42 -10.05
C ILE A 138 -24.12 -2.69 -11.41
N VAL A 139 -23.14 -1.86 -11.69
CA VAL A 139 -23.05 -1.11 -12.95
C VAL A 139 -22.38 -1.92 -14.07
N SER A 140 -21.96 -3.17 -13.82
CA SER A 140 -21.24 -4.05 -14.76
C SER A 140 -19.99 -3.39 -15.34
N GLY A 141 -19.22 -2.71 -14.47
CA GLY A 141 -17.94 -2.10 -14.83
C GLY A 141 -16.79 -3.10 -14.84
N ASP A 142 -15.58 -2.63 -15.20
CA ASP A 142 -14.36 -3.41 -15.16
C ASP A 142 -13.80 -3.47 -13.75
N ILE A 143 -13.71 -4.69 -13.17
CA ILE A 143 -13.25 -4.92 -11.80
C ILE A 143 -11.78 -4.54 -11.65
N MET A 144 -10.92 -4.92 -12.59
CA MET A 144 -9.48 -4.66 -12.51
C MET A 144 -9.19 -3.17 -12.58
N MET A 145 -9.89 -2.46 -13.47
CA MET A 145 -9.79 -1.01 -13.58
C MET A 145 -10.26 -0.31 -12.31
N THR A 146 -11.34 -0.77 -11.69
CA THR A 146 -11.89 -0.18 -10.47
C THR A 146 -10.96 -0.40 -9.27
N VAL A 147 -10.40 -1.61 -9.12
CA VAL A 147 -9.40 -1.89 -8.06
C VAL A 147 -8.13 -1.08 -8.27
N ALA A 148 -7.63 -1.01 -9.51
CA ALA A 148 -6.45 -0.21 -9.83
C ALA A 148 -6.70 1.29 -9.58
N ALA A 149 -7.89 1.78 -9.87
CA ALA A 149 -8.29 3.16 -9.58
C ALA A 149 -8.33 3.46 -8.07
N CYS A 150 -8.89 2.55 -7.26
CA CYS A 150 -8.85 2.68 -5.80
C CYS A 150 -7.39 2.67 -5.28
N ALA A 151 -6.55 1.78 -5.77
CA ALA A 151 -5.14 1.71 -5.37
C ALA A 151 -4.39 2.99 -5.77
N GLY A 152 -4.55 3.43 -7.00
CA GLY A 152 -3.95 4.67 -7.51
C GLY A 152 -4.41 5.90 -6.74
N GLY A 153 -5.70 6.03 -6.44
CA GLY A 153 -6.25 7.10 -5.63
C GLY A 153 -5.71 7.09 -4.20
N ALA A 154 -5.67 5.92 -3.57
CA ALA A 154 -5.12 5.76 -2.22
C ALA A 154 -3.63 6.15 -2.15
N CYS A 155 -2.81 5.68 -3.08
CA CYS A 155 -1.40 6.05 -3.16
C CYS A 155 -1.20 7.53 -3.48
N PHE A 156 -1.98 8.09 -4.42
CA PHE A 156 -1.91 9.50 -4.78
C PHE A 156 -2.21 10.39 -3.57
N GLY A 157 -3.33 10.12 -2.87
CA GLY A 157 -3.73 10.91 -1.71
C GLY A 157 -2.73 10.83 -0.56
N ASP A 158 -2.17 9.66 -0.30
CA ASP A 158 -1.14 9.46 0.71
C ASP A 158 0.14 10.25 0.41
N ASN A 159 0.55 10.31 -0.87
CA ASN A 159 1.75 11.06 -1.28
C ASN A 159 1.63 12.58 -1.17
N ILE A 160 0.43 13.13 -1.31
CA ILE A 160 0.17 14.58 -1.20
C ILE A 160 -0.45 14.98 0.14
N GLY A 161 -0.78 14.01 0.99
CA GLY A 161 -1.36 14.23 2.31
C GLY A 161 -0.36 14.86 3.28
N LEU A 162 -0.71 16.00 3.88
CA LEU A 162 0.12 16.69 4.89
C LEU A 162 0.30 15.87 6.18
N ILE A 163 -0.63 14.96 6.46
CA ILE A 163 -0.66 14.12 7.66
C ILE A 163 -0.20 12.68 7.37
N SER A 164 0.27 12.41 6.16
CA SER A 164 0.76 11.10 5.77
C SER A 164 2.08 10.76 6.47
N ASP A 165 2.13 9.60 7.13
CA ASP A 165 3.33 9.11 7.80
C ASP A 165 4.49 8.93 6.81
N THR A 166 4.22 8.38 5.63
CA THR A 166 5.22 8.17 4.57
C THR A 166 5.79 9.49 4.06
N THR A 167 4.94 10.52 3.91
CA THR A 167 5.34 11.86 3.49
C THR A 167 6.15 12.57 4.57
N ILE A 168 5.73 12.48 5.84
CA ILE A 168 6.43 13.09 6.98
C ILE A 168 7.81 12.46 7.16
N VAL A 169 7.89 11.12 7.21
CA VAL A 169 9.15 10.39 7.41
C VAL A 169 10.13 10.66 6.27
N SER A 170 9.70 10.57 5.02
CA SER A 170 10.58 10.79 3.88
C SER A 170 11.06 12.24 3.76
N SER A 171 10.22 13.21 4.10
CA SER A 171 10.61 14.63 4.16
C SER A 171 11.62 14.89 5.28
N GLY A 172 11.39 14.30 6.46
CA GLY A 172 12.30 14.40 7.60
C GLY A 172 13.70 13.83 7.31
N ILE A 173 13.78 12.66 6.64
CA ILE A 173 15.07 12.06 6.25
C ILE A 173 15.82 12.94 5.24
N GLN A 174 15.10 13.60 4.35
CA GLN A 174 15.69 14.47 3.31
C GLN A 174 15.97 15.90 3.81
N GLY A 175 15.54 16.24 5.03
CA GLY A 175 15.69 17.59 5.58
C GLY A 175 14.86 18.66 4.85
N VAL A 176 13.77 18.25 4.18
CA VAL A 176 12.86 19.12 3.42
C VAL A 176 11.57 19.30 4.22
N GLN A 177 10.97 20.50 4.16
CA GLN A 177 9.65 20.68 4.76
C GLN A 177 8.57 19.94 3.95
N VAL A 178 7.60 19.29 4.64
CA VAL A 178 6.51 18.55 4.01
C VAL A 178 5.74 19.40 2.99
N VAL A 179 5.52 20.69 3.32
CA VAL A 179 4.81 21.63 2.44
C VAL A 179 5.57 21.88 1.14
N ASP A 180 6.91 22.02 1.21
CA ASP A 180 7.74 22.25 0.02
C ASP A 180 7.77 21.03 -0.88
N ARG A 181 7.78 19.81 -0.29
CA ARG A 181 7.70 18.56 -1.05
C ARG A 181 6.39 18.41 -1.83
N ILE A 182 5.27 18.83 -1.27
CA ILE A 182 3.96 18.74 -1.93
C ILE A 182 3.80 19.79 -3.04
N ARG A 183 4.51 20.90 -2.92
CA ARG A 183 4.44 22.00 -3.89
C ARG A 183 5.27 21.75 -5.16
N HIS A 184 6.25 20.84 -5.13
CA HIS A 184 7.14 20.48 -6.23
C HIS A 184 6.90 19.04 -6.70
#